data_fdee2c8bd1a69539329d9ff1cf4356e5
#
_entry.id   fdee2c8bd1a69539329d9ff1cf4356e5
#
_cell.length_a   1.000
_cell.length_b   1.000
_cell.length_c   1.000
_cell.angle_alpha   90.00
_cell.angle_beta   90.00
_cell.angle_gamma   90.00
#
_symmetry.space_group_name_H-M   'P 1'
#
loop_
_entity.id
_entity.type
_entity.pdbx_description
1 polymer ?
#
loop_
_entity_poly.entity_id
_entity_poly.type
_entity_poly.pdbx_seq_one_letter_code
_entity_poly.pdbx_strand_id
1 'polypeptide(L)'
;MLYSTGDLFDLGQTAHGDLFVGIEFPWEALGRIATYLAARLRPAQLHRVVGSAYVSDDVCIGEGTVVEHGAMIVGPAIIGRNCRIRHNAYIRDGVIIGDDCTVGHSCEVKNSLLFNGAEVAHLNYVGDSILGHKAHLGAGAVVSNLKLSRDNVWVEMDGRCIDTGLRMFGALVGDGTEVGCNVVLNPGSILGRGARIYPGVAWRGILPAHMIAKNRSPQEVVVARPRGPIS
;
A
#
# COMPACT_ATOMS: atom_id res chain seq x y z
N MET A 1 21.33 -8.25 7.48
CA MET A 1 21.33 -6.83 7.06
C MET A 1 20.05 -6.22 7.58
N LEU A 2 20.15 -5.26 8.49
CA LEU A 2 18.99 -4.53 9.00
C LEU A 2 18.51 -3.58 7.90
N TYR A 3 17.26 -3.69 7.49
CA TYR A 3 16.69 -2.77 6.51
C TYR A 3 16.40 -1.42 7.16
N SER A 4 17.26 -0.46 6.90
CA SER A 4 17.03 0.94 7.25
C SER A 4 15.98 1.57 6.32
N THR A 5 15.48 2.74 6.68
CA THR A 5 14.60 3.51 5.80
C THR A 5 15.27 3.75 4.43
N GLY A 6 16.55 4.08 4.40
CA GLY A 6 17.31 4.33 3.17
C GLY A 6 17.52 3.11 2.28
N ASP A 7 17.44 1.89 2.82
CA ASP A 7 17.51 0.67 2.01
C ASP A 7 16.22 0.42 1.22
N LEU A 8 15.10 0.93 1.69
CA LEU A 8 13.79 0.72 1.09
C LEU A 8 13.30 1.95 0.30
N PHE A 9 13.52 3.17 0.82
CA PHE A 9 12.87 4.37 0.35
C PHE A 9 13.87 5.51 0.08
N ASP A 10 13.71 6.19 -1.04
CA ASP A 10 14.33 7.48 -1.29
C ASP A 10 13.45 8.57 -0.69
N LEU A 11 13.86 9.13 0.45
CA LEU A 11 13.09 10.17 1.13
C LEU A 11 12.97 11.48 0.33
N GLY A 12 13.76 11.67 -0.73
CA GLY A 12 13.59 12.78 -1.69
C GLY A 12 12.34 12.62 -2.57
N GLN A 13 11.71 11.45 -2.56
CA GLN A 13 10.51 11.14 -3.33
C GLN A 13 9.21 11.24 -2.52
N THR A 14 9.23 11.99 -1.44
CA THR A 14 8.04 12.31 -0.63
C THR A 14 8.20 13.64 0.07
N ALA A 15 7.12 14.40 0.21
CA ALA A 15 7.07 15.60 1.06
C ALA A 15 6.95 15.26 2.56
N HIS A 16 6.86 13.98 2.91
CA HIS A 16 6.55 13.49 4.25
C HIS A 16 7.72 12.75 4.91
N GLY A 17 8.95 13.02 4.48
CA GLY A 17 10.17 12.41 5.00
C GLY A 17 10.38 12.59 6.50
N ASP A 18 9.79 13.61 7.10
CA ASP A 18 9.84 13.87 8.55
C ASP A 18 9.25 12.73 9.40
N LEU A 19 8.37 11.90 8.83
CA LEU A 19 7.86 10.71 9.50
C LEU A 19 8.96 9.73 9.89
N PHE A 20 10.07 9.75 9.17
CA PHE A 20 11.19 8.83 9.34
C PHE A 20 12.34 9.40 10.18
N VAL A 21 12.24 10.63 10.67
CA VAL A 21 13.31 11.23 11.47
C VAL A 21 13.40 10.56 12.85
N GLY A 22 14.58 10.05 13.19
CA GLY A 22 14.85 9.46 14.50
C GLY A 22 14.13 8.14 14.79
N ILE A 23 13.73 7.40 13.77
CA ILE A 23 13.26 6.01 13.89
C ILE A 23 14.41 5.03 13.64
N GLU A 24 14.34 3.87 14.27
CA GLU A 24 15.28 2.77 14.03
C GLU A 24 14.80 1.91 12.84
N PHE A 25 13.52 1.57 12.85
CA PHE A 25 12.92 0.72 11.83
C PHE A 25 11.84 1.47 11.02
N PRO A 26 11.80 1.28 9.68
CA PRO A 26 10.89 2.01 8.81
C PRO A 26 9.41 1.87 9.17
N TRP A 27 8.98 0.74 9.75
CA TRP A 27 7.59 0.51 10.16
C TRP A 27 7.12 1.40 11.31
N GLU A 28 8.05 1.97 12.10
CA GLU A 28 7.70 2.89 13.19
C GLU A 28 7.01 4.16 12.68
N ALA A 29 7.27 4.53 11.42
CA ALA A 29 6.59 5.66 10.78
C ALA A 29 5.07 5.48 10.74
N LEU A 30 4.56 4.25 10.66
CA LEU A 30 3.11 3.97 10.67
C LEU A 30 2.44 4.44 11.97
N GLY A 31 3.09 4.23 13.11
CA GLY A 31 2.61 4.69 14.40
C GLY A 31 2.58 6.22 14.56
N ARG A 32 3.29 6.95 13.69
CA ARG A 32 3.38 8.41 13.72
C ARG A 32 2.35 9.10 12.83
N ILE A 33 1.70 8.39 11.90
CA ILE A 33 0.80 8.98 10.90
C ILE A 33 -0.28 9.84 11.54
N ALA A 34 -0.97 9.35 12.55
CA ALA A 34 -2.07 10.08 13.18
C ALA A 34 -1.61 11.42 13.78
N THR A 35 -0.51 11.41 14.56
CA THR A 35 0.06 12.63 15.16
C THR A 35 0.59 13.58 14.08
N TYR A 36 1.22 13.04 13.05
CA TYR A 36 1.73 13.81 11.91
C TYR A 36 0.61 14.53 11.17
N LEU A 37 -0.49 13.83 10.85
CA LEU A 37 -1.66 14.42 10.22
C LEU A 37 -2.28 15.51 11.09
N ALA A 38 -2.47 15.28 12.40
CA ALA A 38 -3.01 16.27 13.32
C ALA A 38 -2.18 17.57 13.34
N ALA A 39 -0.86 17.47 13.23
CA ALA A 39 0.03 18.64 13.23
C ALA A 39 0.09 19.36 11.88
N ARG A 40 -0.03 18.65 10.77
CA ARG A 40 0.25 19.17 9.42
C ARG A 40 -0.97 19.38 8.54
N LEU A 41 -2.08 18.75 8.88
CA LEU A 41 -3.28 18.88 8.06
C LEU A 41 -3.74 20.34 8.02
N ARG A 42 -3.85 20.87 6.81
CA ARG A 42 -4.45 22.17 6.52
C ARG A 42 -5.49 21.91 5.44
N PRO A 43 -6.76 21.73 5.81
CA PRO A 43 -7.79 21.38 4.85
C PRO A 43 -7.81 22.34 3.67
N ALA A 44 -7.57 21.82 2.49
CA ALA A 44 -7.60 22.54 1.24
C ALA A 44 -8.01 21.57 0.15
N GLN A 45 -9.00 21.92 -0.63
CA GLN A 45 -9.53 21.06 -1.68
C GLN A 45 -9.28 21.70 -3.05
N LEU A 46 -8.05 21.57 -3.55
CA LEU A 46 -7.61 22.10 -4.84
C LEU A 46 -7.78 21.08 -5.98
N HIS A 47 -8.73 20.17 -5.81
CA HIS A 47 -8.97 19.05 -6.72
C HIS A 47 -10.19 19.28 -7.62
N ARG A 48 -10.28 18.45 -8.66
CA ARG A 48 -11.46 18.34 -9.53
C ARG A 48 -12.26 17.09 -9.18
N VAL A 49 -13.52 17.26 -8.78
CA VAL A 49 -14.48 16.16 -8.66
C VAL A 49 -15.18 15.92 -9.99
N VAL A 50 -15.21 14.66 -10.44
CA VAL A 50 -15.95 14.23 -11.63
C VAL A 50 -17.15 13.39 -11.19
N GLY A 51 -18.34 13.90 -11.41
CA GLY A 51 -19.57 13.27 -10.92
C GLY A 51 -19.80 13.53 -9.43
N SER A 52 -20.26 12.54 -8.68
CA SER A 52 -20.45 12.63 -7.23
C SER A 52 -19.42 11.78 -6.50
N ALA A 53 -18.65 12.39 -5.62
CA ALA A 53 -17.75 11.76 -4.69
C ALA A 53 -17.98 12.33 -3.28
N TYR A 54 -17.64 11.55 -2.25
CA TYR A 54 -17.63 12.05 -0.88
C TYR A 54 -16.19 12.36 -0.46
N VAL A 55 -15.98 13.58 0.03
CA VAL A 55 -14.70 14.02 0.60
C VAL A 55 -15.00 14.71 1.92
N SER A 56 -14.44 14.21 3.01
CA SER A 56 -14.65 14.78 4.34
C SER A 56 -13.88 16.09 4.52
N ASP A 57 -14.30 16.92 5.49
CA ASP A 57 -13.74 18.26 5.71
C ASP A 57 -12.28 18.23 6.23
N ASP A 58 -11.85 17.13 6.84
CA ASP A 58 -10.50 16.92 7.36
C ASP A 58 -9.58 16.23 6.34
N VAL A 59 -9.74 16.57 5.07
CA VAL A 59 -8.92 16.08 3.96
C VAL A 59 -8.24 17.24 3.25
N CYS A 60 -6.94 17.10 3.00
CA CYS A 60 -6.18 18.01 2.14
C CYS A 60 -5.91 17.32 0.80
N ILE A 61 -6.29 17.96 -0.31
CA ILE A 61 -6.06 17.43 -1.67
C ILE A 61 -5.34 18.49 -2.50
N GLY A 62 -4.22 18.09 -3.07
CA GLY A 62 -3.36 18.96 -3.89
C GLY A 62 -3.92 19.26 -5.27
N GLU A 63 -3.36 20.29 -5.87
CA GLU A 63 -3.74 20.80 -7.19
C GLU A 63 -3.55 19.72 -8.28
N GLY A 64 -4.43 19.72 -9.27
CA GLY A 64 -4.39 18.81 -10.40
C GLY A 64 -4.90 17.40 -10.11
N THR A 65 -5.19 17.08 -8.85
CA THR A 65 -5.75 15.79 -8.46
C THR A 65 -7.21 15.68 -8.92
N VAL A 66 -7.55 14.52 -9.47
CA VAL A 66 -8.88 14.19 -9.96
C VAL A 66 -9.49 13.11 -9.08
N VAL A 67 -10.68 13.41 -8.52
CA VAL A 67 -11.49 12.46 -7.74
C VAL A 67 -12.69 12.05 -8.59
N GLU A 68 -12.77 10.79 -8.95
CA GLU A 68 -13.80 10.26 -9.83
C GLU A 68 -15.10 9.91 -9.07
N HIS A 69 -16.18 9.72 -9.84
CA HIS A 69 -17.50 9.35 -9.35
C HIS A 69 -17.49 8.15 -8.39
N GLY A 70 -18.25 8.24 -7.32
CA GLY A 70 -18.41 7.18 -6.33
C GLY A 70 -17.22 6.99 -5.40
N ALA A 71 -16.10 7.73 -5.59
CA ALA A 71 -15.01 7.69 -4.63
C ALA A 71 -15.45 8.23 -3.27
N MET A 72 -14.94 7.63 -2.19
CA MET A 72 -15.18 8.04 -0.81
C MET A 72 -13.85 8.28 -0.11
N ILE A 73 -13.62 9.51 0.36
CA ILE A 73 -12.42 9.90 1.08
C ILE A 73 -12.82 10.36 2.47
N VAL A 74 -12.48 9.53 3.46
CA VAL A 74 -12.73 9.79 4.88
C VAL A 74 -11.41 10.18 5.53
N GLY A 75 -11.36 11.38 6.11
CA GLY A 75 -10.16 11.87 6.77
C GLY A 75 -9.91 11.27 8.16
N PRO A 76 -8.84 11.69 8.84
CA PRO A 76 -7.87 12.66 8.33
C PRO A 76 -6.98 12.07 7.23
N ALA A 77 -6.80 12.82 6.13
CA ALA A 77 -5.95 12.39 5.02
C ALA A 77 -5.27 13.55 4.30
N ILE A 78 -4.09 13.29 3.77
CA ILE A 78 -3.38 14.19 2.84
C ILE A 78 -3.21 13.47 1.51
N ILE A 79 -3.64 14.08 0.42
CA ILE A 79 -3.46 13.60 -0.95
C ILE A 79 -2.69 14.67 -1.71
N GLY A 80 -1.61 14.28 -2.35
CA GLY A 80 -0.73 15.16 -3.11
C GLY A 80 -1.34 15.69 -4.40
N ARG A 81 -0.49 16.23 -5.26
CA ARG A 81 -0.84 16.84 -6.55
C ARG A 81 -0.91 15.80 -7.66
N ASN A 82 -1.69 16.11 -8.69
CA ASN A 82 -1.81 15.34 -9.94
C ASN A 82 -2.20 13.88 -9.73
N CYS A 83 -2.80 13.53 -8.58
CA CYS A 83 -3.23 12.17 -8.28
C CYS A 83 -4.52 11.82 -9.04
N ARG A 84 -4.74 10.52 -9.17
CA ARG A 84 -5.99 9.96 -9.72
C ARG A 84 -6.64 9.07 -8.67
N ILE A 85 -7.72 9.56 -8.06
CA ILE A 85 -8.58 8.77 -7.16
C ILE A 85 -9.75 8.29 -8.00
N ARG A 86 -9.69 7.03 -8.42
CA ARG A 86 -10.61 6.49 -9.42
C ARG A 86 -11.95 6.10 -8.81
N HIS A 87 -12.90 5.80 -9.68
CA HIS A 87 -14.28 5.53 -9.27
C HIS A 87 -14.36 4.40 -8.22
N ASN A 88 -15.23 4.62 -7.22
CA ASN A 88 -15.46 3.72 -6.09
C ASN A 88 -14.20 3.40 -5.26
N ALA A 89 -13.13 4.19 -5.35
CA ALA A 89 -12.01 4.08 -4.42
C ALA A 89 -12.45 4.50 -3.01
N TYR A 90 -12.02 3.76 -2.00
CA TYR A 90 -12.29 4.06 -0.61
C TYR A 90 -10.99 4.40 0.13
N ILE A 91 -10.76 5.67 0.40
CA ILE A 91 -9.64 6.17 1.19
C ILE A 91 -10.15 6.44 2.60
N ARG A 92 -9.61 5.68 3.56
CA ARG A 92 -9.99 5.77 4.96
C ARG A 92 -9.09 6.73 5.72
N ASP A 93 -9.27 6.76 7.03
CA ASP A 93 -8.49 7.54 7.97
C ASP A 93 -7.00 7.16 8.01
N GLY A 94 -6.18 8.15 8.33
CA GLY A 94 -4.75 7.94 8.49
C GLY A 94 -3.99 7.72 7.17
N VAL A 95 -4.45 8.30 6.07
CA VAL A 95 -3.81 8.09 4.76
C VAL A 95 -3.03 9.31 4.31
N ILE A 96 -1.82 9.07 3.86
CA ILE A 96 -0.94 10.07 3.23
C ILE A 96 -0.56 9.55 1.84
N ILE A 97 -0.89 10.31 0.82
CA ILE A 97 -0.58 9.99 -0.58
C ILE A 97 0.28 11.11 -1.15
N GLY A 98 1.43 10.76 -1.70
CA GLY A 98 2.34 11.67 -2.39
C GLY A 98 1.78 12.19 -3.71
N ASP A 99 2.61 12.90 -4.47
CA ASP A 99 2.25 13.44 -5.79
C ASP A 99 2.23 12.33 -6.86
N ASP A 100 1.47 12.54 -7.94
CA ASP A 100 1.41 11.70 -9.14
C ASP A 100 0.97 10.25 -8.89
N CYS A 101 0.28 9.98 -7.78
CA CYS A 101 -0.18 8.66 -7.39
C CYS A 101 -1.51 8.27 -8.04
N THR A 102 -1.73 6.96 -8.16
CA THR A 102 -3.03 6.42 -8.56
C THR A 102 -3.59 5.50 -7.48
N VAL A 103 -4.80 5.81 -6.99
CA VAL A 103 -5.64 4.86 -6.25
C VAL A 103 -6.76 4.46 -7.19
N GLY A 104 -6.67 3.24 -7.68
CA GLY A 104 -7.49 2.73 -8.76
C GLY A 104 -8.91 2.36 -8.35
N HIS A 105 -9.64 1.82 -9.32
CA HIS A 105 -11.02 1.40 -9.16
C HIS A 105 -11.21 0.41 -8.00
N SER A 106 -12.17 0.75 -7.13
CA SER A 106 -12.56 -0.12 -5.98
C SER A 106 -11.38 -0.57 -5.11
N CYS A 107 -10.37 0.27 -4.99
CA CYS A 107 -9.27 0.06 -4.05
C CYS A 107 -9.61 0.66 -2.69
N GLU A 108 -9.20 -0.04 -1.62
CA GLU A 108 -9.29 0.48 -0.26
C GLU A 108 -7.89 0.75 0.29
N VAL A 109 -7.68 1.95 0.87
CA VAL A 109 -6.43 2.35 1.52
C VAL A 109 -6.72 2.87 2.92
N LYS A 110 -6.00 2.37 3.92
CA LYS A 110 -6.17 2.72 5.33
C LYS A 110 -4.83 2.84 6.04
N ASN A 111 -4.67 3.88 6.87
CA ASN A 111 -3.49 4.10 7.73
C ASN A 111 -2.17 3.78 7.03
N SER A 112 -1.94 4.41 5.90
CA SER A 112 -0.83 4.07 4.99
C SER A 112 -0.19 5.31 4.39
N LEU A 113 1.09 5.18 4.02
CA LEU A 113 1.85 6.19 3.32
C LEU A 113 2.21 5.68 1.92
N LEU A 114 1.82 6.42 0.90
CA LEU A 114 2.19 6.21 -0.49
C LEU A 114 3.17 7.31 -0.92
N PHE A 115 4.35 6.96 -1.39
CA PHE A 115 5.31 7.89 -1.95
C PHE A 115 4.91 8.32 -3.36
N ASN A 116 5.55 9.36 -3.89
CA ASN A 116 5.24 9.90 -5.21
C ASN A 116 5.25 8.81 -6.30
N GLY A 117 4.25 8.85 -7.17
CA GLY A 117 4.12 7.92 -8.27
C GLY A 117 3.74 6.49 -7.90
N ALA A 118 3.40 6.21 -6.64
CA ALA A 118 2.92 4.88 -6.26
C ALA A 118 1.55 4.58 -6.86
N GLU A 119 1.34 3.33 -7.26
CA GLU A 119 0.12 2.88 -7.94
C GLU A 119 -0.54 1.69 -7.23
N VAL A 120 -1.76 1.89 -6.78
CA VAL A 120 -2.68 0.88 -6.25
C VAL A 120 -3.76 0.69 -7.31
N ALA A 121 -3.53 -0.23 -8.28
CA ALA A 121 -4.16 -0.16 -9.60
C ALA A 121 -5.66 -0.50 -9.63
N HIS A 122 -6.07 -1.67 -9.10
CA HIS A 122 -7.46 -2.16 -9.20
C HIS A 122 -7.79 -3.17 -8.12
N LEU A 123 -8.96 -3.00 -7.45
CA LEU A 123 -9.50 -4.01 -6.54
C LEU A 123 -8.50 -4.42 -5.44
N ASN A 124 -7.70 -3.49 -4.97
CA ASN A 124 -6.68 -3.76 -3.97
C ASN A 124 -7.15 -3.37 -2.57
N TYR A 125 -6.57 -4.05 -1.56
CA TYR A 125 -6.62 -3.60 -0.18
C TYR A 125 -5.22 -3.28 0.32
N VAL A 126 -5.03 -2.07 0.88
CA VAL A 126 -3.77 -1.60 1.47
C VAL A 126 -4.05 -1.07 2.86
N GLY A 127 -3.64 -1.80 3.87
CA GLY A 127 -3.80 -1.38 5.27
C GLY A 127 -2.48 -1.35 6.02
N ASP A 128 -2.26 -0.30 6.82
CA ASP A 128 -1.12 -0.14 7.73
C ASP A 128 0.22 -0.43 7.02
N SER A 129 0.47 0.27 5.91
CA SER A 129 1.55 -0.05 4.97
C SER A 129 2.27 1.20 4.44
N ILE A 130 3.48 0.99 3.95
CA ILE A 130 4.23 2.04 3.25
C ILE A 130 4.60 1.53 1.86
N LEU A 131 4.16 2.27 0.83
CA LEU A 131 4.51 2.02 -0.56
C LEU A 131 5.51 3.08 -1.03
N GLY A 132 6.68 2.67 -1.46
CA GLY A 132 7.75 3.51 -1.94
C GLY A 132 7.46 4.16 -3.29
N HIS A 133 8.39 5.00 -3.74
CA HIS A 133 8.30 5.71 -5.01
C HIS A 133 8.12 4.73 -6.18
N LYS A 134 7.09 4.97 -7.00
CA LYS A 134 6.75 4.12 -8.15
C LYS A 134 6.56 2.64 -7.81
N ALA A 135 6.21 2.30 -6.57
CA ALA A 135 5.77 0.95 -6.24
C ALA A 135 4.40 0.69 -6.87
N HIS A 136 4.24 -0.48 -7.47
CA HIS A 136 3.01 -0.84 -8.17
C HIS A 136 2.39 -2.13 -7.60
N LEU A 137 1.08 -2.06 -7.32
CA LEU A 137 0.28 -3.22 -6.94
C LEU A 137 -0.66 -3.61 -8.08
N GLY A 138 -0.47 -4.78 -8.65
CA GLY A 138 -1.34 -5.37 -9.67
C GLY A 138 -2.75 -5.64 -9.17
N ALA A 139 -3.67 -5.85 -10.11
CA ALA A 139 -5.09 -6.04 -9.81
C ALA A 139 -5.34 -7.15 -8.78
N GLY A 140 -6.19 -6.89 -7.78
CA GLY A 140 -6.57 -7.86 -6.77
C GLY A 140 -5.47 -8.18 -5.74
N ALA A 141 -4.35 -7.46 -5.74
CA ALA A 141 -3.35 -7.64 -4.69
C ALA A 141 -3.91 -7.16 -3.34
N VAL A 142 -3.66 -7.96 -2.30
CA VAL A 142 -4.14 -7.71 -0.94
C VAL A 142 -2.95 -7.59 0.00
N VAL A 143 -2.84 -6.47 0.70
CA VAL A 143 -1.87 -6.28 1.78
C VAL A 143 -2.57 -6.53 3.11
N SER A 144 -2.48 -7.77 3.60
CA SER A 144 -3.08 -8.16 4.87
C SER A 144 -2.29 -7.53 6.03
N ASN A 145 -2.98 -6.85 6.92
CA ASN A 145 -2.37 -6.07 8.00
C ASN A 145 -2.58 -6.66 9.40
N LEU A 146 -3.44 -7.68 9.55
CA LEU A 146 -3.77 -8.28 10.84
C LEU A 146 -3.50 -9.78 10.82
N LYS A 147 -2.75 -10.27 11.80
CA LYS A 147 -2.53 -11.71 11.99
C LYS A 147 -3.81 -12.39 12.51
N LEU A 148 -4.02 -13.66 12.15
CA LEU A 148 -5.14 -14.46 12.66
C LEU A 148 -5.10 -14.60 14.19
N SER A 149 -3.89 -14.68 14.77
CA SER A 149 -3.67 -14.72 16.22
C SER A 149 -3.94 -13.39 16.93
N ARG A 150 -4.04 -12.27 16.17
CA ARG A 150 -4.31 -10.91 16.68
C ARG A 150 -3.29 -10.36 17.68
N ASP A 151 -2.13 -10.98 17.82
CA ASP A 151 -0.97 -10.46 18.54
C ASP A 151 -0.13 -9.52 17.66
N ASN A 152 0.92 -8.92 18.22
CA ASN A 152 1.82 -8.06 17.48
C ASN A 152 2.42 -8.77 16.26
N VAL A 153 2.70 -7.98 15.23
CA VAL A 153 3.44 -8.47 14.06
C VAL A 153 4.92 -8.51 14.42
N TRP A 154 5.56 -9.63 14.09
CA TRP A 154 6.99 -9.84 14.27
C TRP A 154 7.66 -9.89 12.91
N VAL A 155 8.85 -9.30 12.82
CA VAL A 155 9.69 -9.33 11.62
C VAL A 155 10.95 -10.14 11.92
N GLU A 156 11.20 -11.16 11.11
CA GLU A 156 12.44 -11.92 11.17
C GLU A 156 13.48 -11.26 10.26
N MET A 157 14.59 -10.81 10.83
CA MET A 157 15.63 -10.07 10.13
C MET A 157 17.01 -10.42 10.73
N ASP A 158 17.94 -10.85 9.89
CA ASP A 158 19.29 -11.28 10.31
C ASP A 158 19.30 -12.33 11.44
N GLY A 159 18.37 -13.30 11.36
CA GLY A 159 18.23 -14.34 12.37
C GLY A 159 17.68 -13.84 13.72
N ARG A 160 17.21 -12.60 13.78
CA ARG A 160 16.55 -12.03 14.95
C ARG A 160 15.07 -11.88 14.67
N CYS A 161 14.24 -12.22 15.64
CA CYS A 161 12.81 -11.99 15.62
C CYS A 161 12.52 -10.70 16.39
N ILE A 162 12.08 -9.66 15.68
CA ILE A 162 11.87 -8.32 16.22
C ILE A 162 10.36 -8.09 16.38
N ASP A 163 9.92 -7.80 17.61
CA ASP A 163 8.56 -7.33 17.84
C ASP A 163 8.42 -5.89 17.32
N THR A 164 7.54 -5.68 16.38
CA THR A 164 7.32 -4.34 15.82
C THR A 164 6.54 -3.41 16.75
N GLY A 165 5.96 -3.94 17.84
CA GLY A 165 5.03 -3.21 18.69
C GLY A 165 3.67 -2.93 18.03
N LEU A 166 3.50 -3.30 16.76
CA LEU A 166 2.30 -3.02 15.98
C LEU A 166 1.43 -4.27 15.89
N ARG A 167 0.18 -4.15 16.35
CA ARG A 167 -0.83 -5.20 16.15
C ARG A 167 -1.33 -5.27 14.71
N MET A 168 -1.35 -4.12 14.03
CA MET A 168 -1.66 -4.01 12.61
C MET A 168 -0.45 -3.46 11.87
N PHE A 169 0.10 -4.25 10.98
CA PHE A 169 1.18 -3.91 10.10
C PHE A 169 1.10 -4.76 8.84
N GLY A 170 0.83 -4.12 7.71
CA GLY A 170 0.72 -4.77 6.41
C GLY A 170 2.09 -5.06 5.79
N ALA A 171 2.58 -4.13 5.00
CA ALA A 171 3.86 -4.30 4.30
C ALA A 171 4.65 -3.00 4.17
N LEU A 172 5.97 -3.15 4.03
CA LEU A 172 6.86 -2.14 3.45
C LEU A 172 7.19 -2.58 2.02
N VAL A 173 6.79 -1.79 1.05
CA VAL A 173 7.02 -2.05 -0.37
C VAL A 173 8.02 -1.03 -0.88
N GLY A 174 9.26 -1.43 -1.11
CA GLY A 174 10.35 -0.54 -1.49
C GLY A 174 10.15 0.15 -2.85
N ASP A 175 10.96 1.15 -3.13
CA ASP A 175 10.87 1.92 -4.38
C ASP A 175 10.96 1.04 -5.62
N GLY A 176 10.12 1.29 -6.62
CA GLY A 176 10.11 0.57 -7.90
C GLY A 176 9.77 -0.90 -7.81
N THR A 177 9.16 -1.33 -6.72
CA THR A 177 8.74 -2.73 -6.53
C THR A 177 7.47 -3.03 -7.32
N GLU A 178 7.44 -4.20 -7.97
CA GLU A 178 6.32 -4.67 -8.79
C GLU A 178 5.64 -5.87 -8.12
N VAL A 179 4.39 -5.71 -7.73
CA VAL A 179 3.57 -6.77 -7.15
C VAL A 179 2.53 -7.23 -8.16
N GLY A 180 2.58 -8.49 -8.56
CA GLY A 180 1.67 -9.08 -9.55
C GLY A 180 0.22 -9.19 -9.10
N CYS A 181 -0.66 -9.49 -10.04
CA CYS A 181 -2.10 -9.64 -9.77
C CYS A 181 -2.39 -10.77 -8.75
N ASN A 182 -3.40 -10.58 -7.90
CA ASN A 182 -3.84 -11.54 -6.91
C ASN A 182 -2.73 -12.02 -5.95
N VAL A 183 -1.73 -11.19 -5.72
CA VAL A 183 -0.72 -11.43 -4.68
C VAL A 183 -1.31 -11.12 -3.31
N VAL A 184 -1.00 -11.95 -2.32
CA VAL A 184 -1.28 -11.67 -0.91
C VAL A 184 0.03 -11.41 -0.19
N LEU A 185 0.20 -10.19 0.31
CA LEU A 185 1.28 -9.85 1.24
C LEU A 185 0.78 -10.08 2.66
N ASN A 186 1.38 -11.03 3.38
CA ASN A 186 1.01 -11.30 4.77
C ASN A 186 1.58 -10.23 5.71
N PRO A 187 1.00 -10.05 6.91
CA PRO A 187 1.44 -9.05 7.88
C PRO A 187 2.95 -9.09 8.14
N GLY A 188 3.59 -7.91 8.06
CA GLY A 188 5.00 -7.75 8.27
C GLY A 188 5.87 -8.09 7.06
N SER A 189 5.29 -8.17 5.87
CA SER A 189 6.07 -8.36 4.63
C SER A 189 6.92 -7.13 4.31
N ILE A 190 8.18 -7.36 3.94
CA ILE A 190 9.11 -6.30 3.52
C ILE A 190 9.67 -6.67 2.15
N LEU A 191 9.45 -5.79 1.17
CA LEU A 191 9.94 -5.95 -0.18
C LEU A 191 11.00 -4.90 -0.46
N GLY A 192 12.21 -5.31 -0.76
CA GLY A 192 13.33 -4.43 -1.09
C GLY A 192 13.11 -3.68 -2.42
N ARG A 193 13.90 -2.64 -2.66
CA ARG A 193 13.81 -1.82 -3.89
C ARG A 193 13.87 -2.69 -5.15
N GLY A 194 12.99 -2.42 -6.11
CA GLY A 194 12.96 -3.10 -7.39
C GLY A 194 12.67 -4.60 -7.29
N ALA A 195 12.21 -5.09 -6.15
CA ALA A 195 11.77 -6.48 -6.00
C ALA A 195 10.53 -6.75 -6.85
N ARG A 196 10.30 -8.00 -7.21
CA ARG A 196 9.14 -8.40 -8.02
C ARG A 196 8.48 -9.63 -7.43
N ILE A 197 7.15 -9.61 -7.36
CA ILE A 197 6.38 -10.78 -6.96
C ILE A 197 5.45 -11.17 -8.10
N TYR A 198 5.54 -12.42 -8.53
CA TYR A 198 4.70 -12.93 -9.62
C TYR A 198 3.25 -13.11 -9.18
N PRO A 199 2.30 -13.07 -10.13
CA PRO A 199 0.88 -13.22 -9.84
C PRO A 199 0.55 -14.48 -9.03
N GLY A 200 -0.44 -14.36 -8.13
CA GLY A 200 -0.96 -15.46 -7.33
C GLY A 200 -0.04 -15.94 -6.21
N VAL A 201 1.06 -15.24 -5.93
CA VAL A 201 1.95 -15.58 -4.80
C VAL A 201 1.36 -15.10 -3.48
N ALA A 202 1.32 -15.96 -2.46
CA ALA A 202 1.16 -15.55 -1.07
C ALA A 202 2.57 -15.41 -0.43
N TRP A 203 2.94 -14.17 -0.13
CA TRP A 203 4.27 -13.85 0.39
C TRP A 203 4.25 -13.56 1.89
N ARG A 204 5.33 -13.94 2.58
CA ARG A 204 5.61 -13.57 3.97
C ARG A 204 7.12 -13.38 4.17
N GLY A 205 7.49 -12.41 5.02
CA GLY A 205 8.87 -12.12 5.37
C GLY A 205 9.52 -11.13 4.39
N ILE A 206 10.84 -11.17 4.29
CA ILE A 206 11.64 -10.20 3.55
C ILE A 206 12.02 -10.76 2.17
N LEU A 207 11.70 -10.00 1.12
CA LEU A 207 12.21 -10.21 -0.23
C LEU A 207 13.31 -9.19 -0.49
N PRO A 208 14.58 -9.60 -0.68
CA PRO A 208 15.67 -8.65 -0.89
C PRO A 208 15.49 -7.80 -2.16
N ALA A 209 16.20 -6.66 -2.22
CA ALA A 209 16.17 -5.77 -3.37
C ALA A 209 16.53 -6.52 -4.67
N HIS A 210 15.83 -6.17 -5.77
CA HIS A 210 16.03 -6.72 -7.12
C HIS A 210 15.81 -8.24 -7.24
N MET A 211 15.19 -8.87 -6.24
CA MET A 211 14.85 -10.29 -6.28
C MET A 211 13.45 -10.54 -6.81
N ILE A 212 13.22 -11.75 -7.31
CA ILE A 212 11.92 -12.17 -7.84
C ILE A 212 11.40 -13.35 -7.04
N ALA A 213 10.21 -13.20 -6.45
CA ALA A 213 9.46 -14.30 -5.85
C ALA A 213 8.42 -14.83 -6.83
N LYS A 214 8.37 -16.13 -7.03
CA LYS A 214 7.38 -16.79 -7.91
C LYS A 214 7.03 -18.18 -7.43
N ASN A 215 5.78 -18.58 -7.58
CA ASN A 215 5.35 -19.95 -7.39
C ASN A 215 5.75 -20.80 -8.61
N ARG A 216 6.28 -22.00 -8.36
CA ARG A 216 6.48 -23.04 -9.37
C ARG A 216 5.45 -24.14 -9.12
N SER A 217 4.16 -23.86 -9.37
CA SER A 217 3.15 -24.93 -9.36
C SER A 217 3.04 -25.50 -10.77
N PRO A 218 3.24 -26.80 -10.98
CA PRO A 218 2.96 -27.42 -12.27
C PRO A 218 1.46 -27.29 -12.55
N GLN A 219 1.14 -26.88 -13.77
CA GLN A 219 -0.25 -26.89 -14.24
C GLN A 219 -0.56 -28.30 -14.75
N GLU A 220 -1.66 -28.89 -14.30
CA GLU A 220 -2.16 -30.13 -14.84
C GLU A 220 -3.20 -29.86 -15.92
N VAL A 221 -3.00 -30.47 -17.10
CA VAL A 221 -3.94 -30.38 -18.20
C VAL A 221 -4.64 -31.72 -18.33
N VAL A 222 -5.97 -31.73 -18.13
CA VAL A 222 -6.80 -32.92 -18.21
C VAL A 222 -7.93 -32.74 -19.23
N VAL A 223 -8.38 -33.84 -19.79
CA VAL A 223 -9.55 -33.82 -20.71
C VAL A 223 -10.79 -33.43 -19.95
N ALA A 224 -11.50 -32.40 -20.38
CA ALA A 224 -12.78 -32.02 -19.84
C ALA A 224 -13.83 -33.11 -20.18
N ARG A 225 -14.52 -33.64 -19.16
CA ARG A 225 -15.66 -34.55 -19.39
C ARG A 225 -16.80 -33.75 -20.02
N PRO A 226 -17.43 -34.28 -21.11
CA PRO A 226 -18.65 -33.69 -21.66
C PRO A 226 -19.71 -33.55 -20.57
N ARG A 227 -20.40 -32.43 -20.52
CA ARG A 227 -21.59 -32.31 -19.68
C ARG A 227 -22.64 -33.23 -20.25
N GLY A 228 -23.23 -34.13 -19.44
CA GLY A 228 -24.40 -34.90 -19.84
C GLY A 228 -25.57 -34.00 -20.26
N PRO A 229 -26.55 -34.51 -20.99
CA PRO A 229 -27.72 -33.72 -21.40
C PRO A 229 -28.37 -33.12 -20.15
N ILE A 230 -28.67 -31.81 -20.23
CA ILE A 230 -29.46 -31.12 -19.19
C ILE A 230 -30.86 -31.68 -19.30
N SER A 231 -31.29 -32.48 -18.31
CA SER A 231 -32.66 -33.00 -18.19
C SER A 231 -33.63 -31.91 -17.78
#